data_7aa190445ea32d6b83c9bce49f8b6f80
#
_entry.id   7aa190445ea32d6b83c9bce49f8b6f80
#
_cell.length_a   1.000
_cell.length_b   1.000
_cell.length_c   1.000
_cell.angle_alpha   90.00
_cell.angle_beta   90.00
_cell.angle_gamma   90.00
#
_symmetry.space_group_name_H-M   'P 1'
#
loop_
_entity.id
_entity.type
_entity.pdbx_description
1 polymer ?
#
loop_
_entity_poly.entity_id
_entity_poly.type
_entity_poly.pdbx_seq_one_letter_code
_entity_poly.pdbx_strand_id
1 'polypeptide(L)'
;MSSPFYVPVSLDHTALLLSDVQSQILRRFSQEEQAAYLGKVLKLLNFFRSEIKFRRASAKPKEFRSLYNDVPLIIHHTLPFNINSNAFVSPYNKLASWVAKLEASGAFANAPSDPHRPHYAVPPELVPPGGWGGKDEILLGKLQPSCFGSSDLVAYLRARGIRHVVLVGLTTMGSILSSARAGAELDFHVICVEDGIIDDDPEVHEFIMKRILPKFVDVVTAKDVVNLRKEKSSG
;
A
#
# COMPACT_ATOMS: atom_id res chain seq x y z
N MET A 1 -7.38 -16.37 22.90
CA MET A 1 -7.91 -16.22 21.51
C MET A 1 -6.79 -16.63 20.56
N SER A 2 -7.10 -17.39 19.50
CA SER A 2 -6.10 -17.70 18.47
C SER A 2 -5.65 -16.44 17.76
N SER A 3 -4.39 -16.40 17.33
CA SER A 3 -3.86 -15.28 16.51
C SER A 3 -4.70 -15.12 15.24
N PRO A 4 -5.01 -13.87 14.82
CA PRO A 4 -5.68 -13.63 13.53
C PRO A 4 -4.74 -13.85 12.35
N PHE A 5 -3.43 -14.04 12.60
CA PHE A 5 -2.40 -14.22 11.57
C PHE A 5 -2.04 -15.71 11.44
N TYR A 6 -1.87 -16.16 10.19
CA TYR A 6 -1.46 -17.52 9.86
C TYR A 6 -0.09 -17.88 10.46
N VAL A 7 0.84 -16.94 10.44
CA VAL A 7 2.16 -17.08 11.08
C VAL A 7 2.44 -15.89 11.99
N PRO A 8 3.33 -16.03 13.00
CA PRO A 8 3.73 -14.91 13.85
C PRO A 8 4.31 -13.75 13.02
N VAL A 9 3.81 -12.54 13.26
CA VAL A 9 4.22 -11.33 12.53
C VAL A 9 5.21 -10.51 13.34
N SER A 10 6.38 -10.23 12.76
CA SER A 10 7.37 -9.31 13.34
C SER A 10 7.40 -7.99 12.59
N LEU A 11 7.15 -6.89 13.29
CA LEU A 11 7.21 -5.54 12.72
C LEU A 11 8.59 -5.20 12.12
N ASP A 12 9.67 -5.82 12.59
CA ASP A 12 11.03 -5.63 12.06
C ASP A 12 11.17 -6.11 10.61
N HIS A 13 10.31 -7.05 10.22
CA HIS A 13 10.28 -7.66 8.88
C HIS A 13 8.97 -7.36 8.15
N THR A 14 8.32 -6.26 8.50
CA THR A 14 7.01 -5.88 7.95
C THR A 14 7.10 -4.59 7.13
N ALA A 15 6.46 -4.58 5.97
CA ALA A 15 6.18 -3.37 5.21
C ALA A 15 4.69 -3.04 5.24
N LEU A 16 4.35 -1.76 5.43
CA LEU A 16 3.03 -1.22 5.11
C LEU A 16 3.05 -0.76 3.66
N LEU A 17 2.22 -1.35 2.83
CA LEU A 17 2.09 -1.05 1.41
C LEU A 17 0.74 -0.37 1.15
N LEU A 18 0.78 0.93 0.84
CA LEU A 18 -0.39 1.72 0.47
C LEU A 18 -0.49 1.73 -1.06
N SER A 19 -1.43 0.97 -1.60
CA SER A 19 -1.61 0.81 -3.04
C SER A 19 -2.67 1.77 -3.58
N ASP A 20 -2.26 2.65 -4.48
CA ASP A 20 -3.12 3.57 -5.22
C ASP A 20 -3.99 4.50 -4.36
N VAL A 21 -3.54 4.82 -3.13
CA VAL A 21 -4.22 5.82 -2.30
C VAL A 21 -3.93 7.21 -2.87
N GLN A 22 -4.62 7.54 -3.96
CA GLN A 22 -4.42 8.75 -4.76
C GLN A 22 -5.71 9.55 -4.90
N SER A 23 -5.58 10.87 -4.89
CA SER A 23 -6.73 11.78 -4.97
C SER A 23 -7.59 11.54 -6.22
N GLN A 24 -6.97 11.17 -7.35
CA GLN A 24 -7.69 10.87 -8.60
C GLN A 24 -8.57 9.62 -8.49
N ILE A 25 -8.11 8.61 -7.78
CA ILE A 25 -8.85 7.37 -7.59
C ILE A 25 -9.93 7.56 -6.52
N LEU A 26 -9.60 8.30 -5.45
CA LEU A 26 -10.52 8.62 -4.37
C LEU A 26 -11.77 9.41 -4.84
N ARG A 27 -11.68 10.18 -5.93
CA ARG A 27 -12.82 10.89 -6.53
C ARG A 27 -14.00 9.98 -6.94
N ARG A 28 -13.81 8.67 -7.01
CA ARG A 28 -14.88 7.69 -7.27
C ARG A 28 -15.82 7.53 -6.08
N PHE A 29 -15.44 8.01 -4.91
CA PHE A 29 -16.16 7.91 -3.65
C PHE A 29 -16.69 9.30 -3.21
N SER A 30 -17.76 9.32 -2.44
CA SER A 30 -18.25 10.55 -1.82
C SER A 30 -17.20 11.16 -0.86
N GLN A 31 -17.33 12.44 -0.56
CA GLN A 31 -16.43 13.11 0.37
C GLN A 31 -16.45 12.48 1.77
N GLU A 32 -17.62 12.01 2.22
CA GLU A 32 -17.77 11.33 3.50
C GLU A 32 -17.03 9.98 3.52
N GLU A 33 -17.19 9.17 2.47
CA GLU A 33 -16.47 7.90 2.32
C GLU A 33 -14.95 8.12 2.24
N GLN A 34 -14.49 9.13 1.48
CA GLN A 34 -13.08 9.49 1.43
C GLN A 34 -12.53 9.85 2.81
N ALA A 35 -13.22 10.72 3.55
CA ALA A 35 -12.79 11.14 4.88
C ALA A 35 -12.76 9.98 5.88
N ALA A 36 -13.79 9.12 5.87
CA ALA A 36 -13.86 7.93 6.71
C ALA A 36 -12.72 6.95 6.39
N TYR A 37 -12.49 6.68 5.12
CA TYR A 37 -11.42 5.80 4.64
C TYR A 37 -10.03 6.35 5.01
N LEU A 38 -9.73 7.60 4.63
CA LEU A 38 -8.44 8.23 4.91
C LEU A 38 -8.15 8.29 6.41
N GLY A 39 -9.17 8.51 7.24
CA GLY A 39 -9.03 8.48 8.69
C GLY A 39 -8.57 7.11 9.23
N LYS A 40 -9.00 6.00 8.63
CA LYS A 40 -8.56 4.64 8.99
C LYS A 40 -7.14 4.37 8.50
N VAL A 41 -6.85 4.70 7.25
CA VAL A 41 -5.50 4.55 6.66
C VAL A 41 -4.49 5.39 7.43
N LEU A 42 -4.83 6.63 7.79
CA LEU A 42 -3.94 7.52 8.54
C LEU A 42 -3.62 6.99 9.95
N LYS A 43 -4.59 6.36 10.63
CA LYS A 43 -4.33 5.72 11.94
C LYS A 43 -3.29 4.61 11.82
N LEU A 44 -3.42 3.75 10.81
CA LEU A 44 -2.47 2.68 10.56
C LEU A 44 -1.10 3.22 10.15
N LEU A 45 -1.06 4.21 9.25
CA LEU A 45 0.15 4.88 8.81
C LEU A 45 0.90 5.52 9.98
N ASN A 46 0.19 6.23 10.87
CA ASN A 46 0.77 6.85 12.05
C ASN A 46 1.29 5.81 13.06
N PHE A 47 0.65 4.65 13.17
CA PHE A 47 1.18 3.53 13.94
C PHE A 47 2.55 3.11 13.40
N PHE A 48 2.68 2.83 12.10
CA PHE A 48 3.96 2.45 11.49
C PHE A 48 5.02 3.55 11.62
N ARG A 49 4.67 4.82 11.40
CA ARG A 49 5.57 5.96 11.61
C ARG A 49 6.06 6.04 13.06
N SER A 50 5.19 5.77 14.04
CA SER A 50 5.57 5.75 15.45
C SER A 50 6.52 4.60 15.79
N GLU A 51 6.30 3.41 15.21
CA GLU A 51 7.17 2.25 15.37
C GLU A 51 8.56 2.49 14.76
N ILE A 52 8.62 3.08 13.58
CA ILE A 52 9.89 3.48 12.95
C ILE A 52 10.65 4.45 13.86
N LYS A 53 9.98 5.51 14.31
CA LYS A 53 10.59 6.52 15.20
C LYS A 53 11.11 5.89 16.50
N PHE A 54 10.29 5.06 17.14
CA PHE A 54 10.67 4.39 18.40
C PHE A 54 11.89 3.49 18.20
N ARG A 55 11.91 2.65 17.16
CA ARG A 55 13.00 1.70 16.88
C ARG A 55 14.29 2.40 16.48
N ARG A 56 14.19 3.47 15.67
CA ARG A 56 15.35 4.31 15.32
C ARG A 56 15.96 4.99 16.53
N ALA A 57 15.15 5.49 17.47
CA ALA A 57 15.63 6.11 18.71
C ALA A 57 16.26 5.09 19.68
N SER A 58 15.79 3.84 19.66
CA SER A 58 16.28 2.76 20.54
C SER A 58 17.45 1.98 19.96
N ALA A 59 17.79 2.22 18.69
CA ALA A 59 18.86 1.50 17.99
C ALA A 59 20.21 1.88 18.60
N LYS A 60 20.92 0.89 19.16
CA LYS A 60 22.33 1.06 19.51
C LYS A 60 23.16 1.22 18.23
N PRO A 61 24.30 1.96 18.25
CA PRO A 61 25.22 1.97 17.13
C PRO A 61 25.59 0.53 16.77
N LYS A 62 25.07 0.04 15.67
CA LYS A 62 25.29 -1.33 15.21
C LYS A 62 26.09 -1.28 13.91
N GLU A 63 26.75 -2.38 13.61
CA GLU A 63 27.40 -2.59 12.33
C GLU A 63 26.47 -2.31 11.15
N PHE A 64 27.02 -1.90 10.03
CA PHE A 64 26.33 -1.46 8.81
C PHE A 64 25.13 -2.34 8.37
N ARG A 65 25.21 -3.65 8.62
CA ARG A 65 24.14 -4.61 8.27
C ARG A 65 22.83 -4.42 9.04
N SER A 66 22.86 -3.87 10.24
CA SER A 66 21.66 -3.76 11.09
C SER A 66 20.92 -2.43 10.94
N LEU A 67 21.48 -1.45 10.24
CA LEU A 67 20.88 -0.13 10.09
C LEU A 67 19.57 -0.14 9.30
N TYR A 68 19.29 -1.19 8.53
CA TYR A 68 18.15 -1.25 7.61
C TYR A 68 17.10 -2.33 7.96
N ASN A 69 17.46 -3.33 8.78
CA ASN A 69 16.64 -4.54 8.92
C ASN A 69 15.80 -4.61 10.21
N ASP A 70 15.90 -3.61 11.09
CA ASP A 70 15.26 -3.65 12.42
C ASP A 70 14.07 -2.68 12.55
N VAL A 71 13.60 -2.11 11.45
CA VAL A 71 12.46 -1.19 11.43
C VAL A 71 11.50 -1.52 10.29
N PRO A 72 10.20 -1.30 10.48
CA PRO A 72 9.24 -1.47 9.41
C PRO A 72 9.53 -0.51 8.25
N LEU A 73 9.00 -0.86 7.06
CA LEU A 73 9.08 -0.03 5.88
C LEU A 73 7.67 0.47 5.53
N ILE A 74 7.53 1.71 5.11
CA ILE A 74 6.29 2.24 4.55
C ILE A 74 6.52 2.53 3.08
N ILE A 75 5.61 2.05 2.23
CA ILE A 75 5.68 2.22 0.78
C ILE A 75 4.34 2.76 0.29
N HIS A 76 4.36 3.97 -0.25
CA HIS A 76 3.28 4.50 -1.05
C HIS A 76 3.53 4.09 -2.50
N HIS A 77 2.63 3.28 -3.06
CA HIS A 77 2.78 2.72 -4.40
C HIS A 77 1.65 3.21 -5.28
N THR A 78 1.97 3.97 -6.31
CA THR A 78 1.01 4.80 -7.03
C THR A 78 1.11 4.63 -8.54
N LEU A 79 0.00 4.82 -9.23
CA LEU A 79 -0.03 4.95 -10.68
C LEU A 79 0.49 6.35 -11.08
N PRO A 80 1.36 6.46 -12.11
CA PRO A 80 1.88 7.73 -12.56
C PRO A 80 0.85 8.44 -13.46
N PHE A 81 -0.08 9.16 -12.88
CA PHE A 81 -1.01 9.99 -13.63
C PHE A 81 -0.29 11.22 -14.18
N ASN A 82 -0.05 11.25 -15.48
CA ASN A 82 0.48 12.38 -16.24
C ASN A 82 -0.22 12.47 -17.60
N ILE A 83 0.13 13.47 -18.42
CA ILE A 83 -0.49 13.68 -19.73
C ILE A 83 -0.29 12.53 -20.73
N ASN A 84 0.66 11.63 -20.44
CA ASN A 84 0.98 10.47 -21.26
C ASN A 84 0.58 9.15 -20.58
N SER A 85 -0.32 9.18 -19.58
CA SER A 85 -0.68 8.00 -18.79
C SER A 85 -1.25 6.86 -19.62
N ASN A 86 -1.96 7.17 -20.72
CA ASN A 86 -2.46 6.20 -21.69
C ASN A 86 -1.35 5.48 -22.46
N ALA A 87 -0.15 6.05 -22.56
CA ALA A 87 0.99 5.39 -23.23
C ALA A 87 1.52 4.16 -22.48
N PHE A 88 1.16 3.97 -21.21
CA PHE A 88 1.61 2.82 -20.41
C PHE A 88 0.73 1.59 -20.55
N VAL A 89 -0.42 1.70 -21.23
CA VAL A 89 -1.37 0.59 -21.37
C VAL A 89 -1.53 0.27 -22.86
N SER A 90 -1.15 -0.95 -23.24
CA SER A 90 -1.33 -1.43 -24.60
C SER A 90 -2.80 -1.37 -25.02
N PRO A 91 -3.12 -0.98 -26.26
CA PRO A 91 -4.50 -1.00 -26.78
C PRO A 91 -5.13 -2.40 -26.81
N TYR A 92 -4.32 -3.45 -26.76
CA TYR A 92 -4.79 -4.84 -26.63
C TYR A 92 -5.18 -5.20 -25.19
N ASN A 93 -4.84 -4.37 -24.21
CA ASN A 93 -5.20 -4.58 -22.83
C ASN A 93 -6.55 -3.89 -22.54
N LYS A 94 -7.52 -4.64 -22.02
CA LYS A 94 -8.83 -4.10 -21.63
C LYS A 94 -8.74 -2.92 -20.66
N LEU A 95 -7.67 -2.83 -19.85
CA LEU A 95 -7.39 -1.69 -18.99
C LEU A 95 -7.25 -0.37 -19.75
N ALA A 96 -6.91 -0.39 -21.05
CA ALA A 96 -6.88 0.82 -21.87
C ALA A 96 -8.24 1.54 -21.89
N SER A 97 -9.33 0.79 -21.85
CA SER A 97 -10.68 1.37 -21.78
C SER A 97 -10.94 2.13 -20.48
N TRP A 98 -10.37 1.68 -19.38
CA TRP A 98 -10.44 2.35 -18.08
C TRP A 98 -9.58 3.63 -18.06
N VAL A 99 -8.36 3.57 -18.58
CA VAL A 99 -7.49 4.74 -18.71
C VAL A 99 -8.16 5.81 -19.60
N ALA A 100 -8.76 5.40 -20.74
CA ALA A 100 -9.49 6.31 -21.62
C ALA A 100 -10.69 6.98 -20.92
N LYS A 101 -11.40 6.25 -20.06
CA LYS A 101 -12.50 6.83 -19.23
C LYS A 101 -11.98 7.85 -18.22
N LEU A 102 -10.85 7.57 -17.56
CA LEU A 102 -10.20 8.51 -16.65
C LEU A 102 -9.75 9.79 -17.39
N GLU A 103 -9.17 9.64 -18.58
CA GLU A 103 -8.77 10.76 -19.41
C GLU A 103 -9.99 11.60 -19.82
N ALA A 104 -11.05 10.97 -20.31
CA ALA A 104 -12.30 11.62 -20.68
C ALA A 104 -13.00 12.32 -19.50
N SER A 105 -12.81 11.83 -18.28
CA SER A 105 -13.33 12.47 -17.05
C SER A 105 -12.53 13.69 -16.59
N GLY A 106 -11.43 14.03 -17.28
CA GLY A 106 -10.53 15.12 -16.88
C GLY A 106 -9.63 14.77 -15.68
N ALA A 107 -9.49 13.49 -15.32
CA ALA A 107 -8.64 13.07 -14.20
C ALA A 107 -7.18 13.50 -14.36
N PHE A 108 -6.74 13.72 -15.60
CA PHE A 108 -5.38 14.17 -15.93
C PHE A 108 -5.26 15.66 -16.22
N ALA A 109 -6.36 16.42 -16.16
CA ALA A 109 -6.38 17.85 -16.56
C ALA A 109 -5.36 18.72 -15.80
N ASN A 110 -5.03 18.36 -14.56
CA ASN A 110 -4.05 19.05 -13.73
C ASN A 110 -2.77 18.20 -13.54
N ALA A 111 -2.55 17.19 -14.37
CA ALA A 111 -1.33 16.41 -14.30
C ALA A 111 -0.13 17.26 -14.75
N PRO A 112 1.07 17.08 -14.16
CA PRO A 112 2.27 17.78 -14.60
C PRO A 112 2.55 17.55 -16.08
N SER A 113 2.92 18.59 -16.80
CA SER A 113 3.35 18.49 -18.21
C SER A 113 4.72 17.84 -18.36
N ASP A 114 5.52 17.81 -17.29
CA ASP A 114 6.81 17.14 -17.26
C ASP A 114 6.63 15.61 -17.16
N PRO A 115 6.97 14.84 -18.19
CA PRO A 115 6.85 13.39 -18.19
C PRO A 115 7.76 12.71 -17.16
N HIS A 116 8.80 13.41 -16.68
CA HIS A 116 9.70 12.92 -15.63
C HIS A 116 9.17 13.18 -14.21
N ARG A 117 8.07 13.92 -14.09
CA ARG A 117 7.40 14.20 -12.81
C ARG A 117 5.96 13.70 -12.85
N PRO A 118 5.74 12.41 -12.76
CA PRO A 118 4.38 11.86 -12.70
C PRO A 118 3.61 12.45 -11.52
N HIS A 119 2.33 12.73 -11.75
CA HIS A 119 1.46 13.27 -10.72
C HIS A 119 0.96 12.16 -9.82
N TYR A 120 1.69 11.86 -8.78
CA TYR A 120 1.32 10.79 -7.84
C TYR A 120 0.10 11.12 -6.98
N ALA A 121 -0.19 12.38 -6.78
CA ALA A 121 -1.39 12.91 -6.09
C ALA A 121 -1.77 12.16 -4.80
N VAL A 122 -0.79 11.78 -4.01
CA VAL A 122 -1.04 11.26 -2.67
C VAL A 122 -1.72 12.35 -1.84
N PRO A 123 -2.84 12.06 -1.15
CA PRO A 123 -3.51 13.02 -0.30
C PRO A 123 -2.54 13.70 0.66
N PRO A 124 -2.61 15.03 0.83
CA PRO A 124 -1.64 15.79 1.63
C PRO A 124 -1.43 15.27 3.06
N GLU A 125 -2.50 14.76 3.68
CA GLU A 125 -2.48 14.20 5.02
C GLU A 125 -1.67 12.90 5.14
N LEU A 126 -1.46 12.19 4.02
CA LEU A 126 -0.67 10.96 3.98
C LEU A 126 0.79 11.22 3.61
N VAL A 127 1.12 12.41 3.11
CA VAL A 127 2.51 12.77 2.78
C VAL A 127 3.37 12.75 4.05
N PRO A 128 4.59 12.18 4.01
CA PRO A 128 5.46 12.16 5.18
C PRO A 128 5.80 13.58 5.66
N PRO A 129 5.87 13.83 6.96
CA PRO A 129 6.41 15.06 7.47
C PRO A 129 7.85 15.30 6.96
N GLY A 130 8.06 16.38 6.21
CA GLY A 130 9.36 16.66 5.57
C GLY A 130 9.52 16.12 4.14
N GLY A 131 8.46 15.52 3.57
CA GLY A 131 8.44 15.02 2.18
C GLY A 131 9.05 13.62 2.01
N TRP A 132 9.31 13.24 0.76
CA TRP A 132 9.64 11.87 0.34
C TRP A 132 11.11 11.46 0.50
N GLY A 133 11.94 12.26 1.15
CA GLY A 133 13.38 11.99 1.31
C GLY A 133 13.74 10.96 2.37
N GLY A 134 12.77 10.36 3.05
CA GLY A 134 12.99 9.40 4.13
C GLY A 134 13.43 8.01 3.62
N LYS A 135 14.24 7.30 4.43
CA LYS A 135 14.73 5.95 4.10
C LYS A 135 13.71 4.85 4.44
N ASP A 136 12.79 5.13 5.33
CA ASP A 136 11.84 4.15 5.90
C ASP A 136 10.40 4.40 5.44
N GLU A 137 10.16 5.49 4.73
CA GLU A 137 8.90 5.81 4.06
C GLU A 137 9.20 6.35 2.66
N ILE A 138 8.81 5.59 1.63
CA ILE A 138 9.18 5.85 0.24
C ILE A 138 7.96 5.89 -0.67
N LEU A 139 8.12 6.55 -1.81
CA LEU A 139 7.15 6.61 -2.89
C LEU A 139 7.68 5.84 -4.09
N LEU A 140 6.92 4.86 -4.57
CA LEU A 140 7.21 4.10 -5.79
C LEU A 140 6.08 4.25 -6.80
N GLY A 141 6.44 4.28 -8.08
CA GLY A 141 5.49 4.22 -9.19
C GLY A 141 5.31 2.80 -9.71
N LYS A 142 4.13 2.51 -10.28
CA LYS A 142 3.84 1.26 -10.99
C LYS A 142 3.05 1.54 -12.25
N LEU A 143 3.20 0.68 -13.25
CA LEU A 143 2.49 0.79 -14.53
C LEU A 143 1.31 -0.18 -14.65
N GLN A 144 1.14 -1.09 -13.68
CA GLN A 144 0.15 -2.15 -13.70
C GLN A 144 -0.66 -2.17 -12.41
N PRO A 145 -1.84 -2.80 -12.37
CA PRO A 145 -2.64 -2.90 -11.16
C PRO A 145 -1.87 -3.49 -9.98
N SER A 146 -1.15 -4.60 -10.19
CA SER A 146 -0.33 -5.21 -9.15
C SER A 146 0.87 -4.34 -8.77
N CYS A 147 1.10 -4.16 -7.48
CA CYS A 147 2.31 -3.54 -6.95
C CYS A 147 3.58 -4.32 -7.27
N PHE A 148 3.47 -5.61 -7.52
CA PHE A 148 4.59 -6.51 -7.80
C PHE A 148 4.89 -6.67 -9.30
N GLY A 149 4.08 -6.05 -10.18
CA GLY A 149 4.14 -6.30 -11.62
C GLY A 149 5.26 -5.55 -12.36
N SER A 150 5.54 -4.31 -11.98
CA SER A 150 6.40 -3.42 -12.81
C SER A 150 7.09 -2.33 -11.99
N SER A 151 7.67 -2.69 -10.85
CA SER A 151 8.39 -1.73 -10.01
C SER A 151 9.56 -2.39 -9.30
N ASP A 152 10.40 -1.58 -8.68
CA ASP A 152 11.51 -2.04 -7.84
C ASP A 152 11.05 -2.56 -6.47
N LEU A 153 9.73 -2.70 -6.24
CA LEU A 153 9.16 -3.08 -4.95
C LEU A 153 9.81 -4.34 -4.37
N VAL A 154 9.91 -5.41 -5.16
CA VAL A 154 10.47 -6.69 -4.69
C VAL A 154 11.94 -6.54 -4.28
N ALA A 155 12.71 -5.74 -5.02
CA ALA A 155 14.10 -5.46 -4.69
C ALA A 155 14.22 -4.72 -3.35
N TYR A 156 13.38 -3.70 -3.12
CA TYR A 156 13.32 -3.00 -1.83
C TYR A 156 12.91 -3.91 -0.68
N LEU A 157 11.87 -4.72 -0.84
CA LEU A 157 11.39 -5.64 0.19
C LEU A 157 12.49 -6.64 0.58
N ARG A 158 13.13 -7.26 -0.41
CA ARG A 158 14.20 -8.24 -0.18
C ARG A 158 15.45 -7.61 0.45
N ALA A 159 15.88 -6.44 -0.03
CA ALA A 159 17.02 -5.71 0.53
C ALA A 159 16.83 -5.34 2.00
N ARG A 160 15.56 -5.12 2.42
CA ARG A 160 15.18 -4.80 3.79
C ARG A 160 14.85 -6.04 4.64
N GLY A 161 14.92 -7.24 4.08
CA GLY A 161 14.57 -8.48 4.77
C GLY A 161 13.08 -8.57 5.13
N ILE A 162 12.22 -7.87 4.40
CA ILE A 162 10.76 -7.88 4.60
C ILE A 162 10.21 -9.27 4.23
N ARG A 163 9.35 -9.79 5.08
CA ARG A 163 8.64 -11.06 4.93
C ARG A 163 7.13 -10.86 4.97
N HIS A 164 6.66 -9.86 5.72
CA HIS A 164 5.25 -9.56 5.92
C HIS A 164 4.90 -8.26 5.19
N VAL A 165 3.85 -8.29 4.38
CA VAL A 165 3.36 -7.12 3.64
C VAL A 165 1.93 -6.83 4.10
N VAL A 166 1.77 -5.78 4.89
CA VAL A 166 0.48 -5.25 5.31
C VAL A 166 -0.03 -4.37 4.16
N LEU A 167 -1.08 -4.83 3.48
CA LEU A 167 -1.61 -4.23 2.27
C LEU A 167 -2.90 -3.45 2.57
N VAL A 168 -2.92 -2.19 2.19
CA VAL A 168 -4.08 -1.29 2.20
C VAL A 168 -4.19 -0.56 0.86
N GLY A 169 -5.34 0.00 0.54
CA GLY A 169 -5.46 0.83 -0.67
C GLY A 169 -6.74 0.64 -1.46
N LEU A 170 -6.68 1.02 -2.72
CA LEU A 170 -7.79 1.05 -3.68
C LEU A 170 -7.36 0.40 -5.01
N THR A 171 -8.23 -0.26 -5.72
CA THR A 171 -9.53 -0.77 -5.31
C THR A 171 -9.41 -2.26 -5.07
N THR A 172 -10.36 -2.84 -4.34
CA THR A 172 -10.32 -4.27 -3.95
C THR A 172 -10.15 -5.18 -5.15
N MET A 173 -11.01 -5.02 -6.18
CA MET A 173 -10.99 -5.84 -7.39
C MET A 173 -9.74 -5.59 -8.25
N GLY A 174 -9.23 -4.37 -8.25
CA GLY A 174 -8.10 -3.95 -9.08
C GLY A 174 -6.75 -4.26 -8.42
N SER A 175 -6.22 -3.25 -7.76
CA SER A 175 -4.86 -3.27 -7.22
C SER A 175 -4.67 -4.24 -6.06
N ILE A 176 -5.65 -4.33 -5.15
CA ILE A 176 -5.53 -5.14 -3.95
C ILE A 176 -5.50 -6.62 -4.31
N LEU A 177 -6.51 -7.13 -5.03
CA LEU A 177 -6.57 -8.54 -5.43
C LEU A 177 -5.34 -8.94 -6.25
N SER A 178 -4.94 -8.10 -7.22
CA SER A 178 -3.77 -8.36 -8.06
C SER A 178 -2.48 -8.40 -7.24
N SER A 179 -2.31 -7.45 -6.30
CA SER A 179 -1.11 -7.39 -5.46
C SER A 179 -1.08 -8.51 -4.42
N ALA A 180 -2.22 -8.84 -3.81
CA ALA A 180 -2.31 -9.92 -2.84
C ALA A 180 -1.89 -11.26 -3.44
N ARG A 181 -2.39 -11.60 -4.64
CA ARG A 181 -1.99 -12.82 -5.35
C ARG A 181 -0.52 -12.81 -5.71
N ALA A 182 -0.06 -11.76 -6.39
CA ALA A 182 1.33 -11.69 -6.83
C ALA A 182 2.32 -11.69 -5.66
N GLY A 183 1.98 -11.05 -4.54
CA GLY A 183 2.79 -11.07 -3.33
C GLY A 183 2.88 -12.48 -2.72
N ALA A 184 1.76 -13.20 -2.66
CA ALA A 184 1.73 -14.59 -2.18
C ALA A 184 2.52 -15.53 -3.11
N GLU A 185 2.42 -15.36 -4.44
CA GLU A 185 3.19 -16.14 -5.42
C GLU A 185 4.71 -15.88 -5.34
N LEU A 186 5.12 -14.75 -4.74
CA LEU A 186 6.52 -14.40 -4.47
C LEU A 186 7.00 -14.77 -3.06
N ASP A 187 6.22 -15.59 -2.35
CA ASP A 187 6.49 -16.07 -0.98
C ASP A 187 6.48 -14.98 0.10
N PHE A 188 5.80 -13.87 -0.13
CA PHE A 188 5.52 -12.92 0.94
C PHE A 188 4.28 -13.34 1.73
N HIS A 189 4.34 -13.21 3.05
CA HIS A 189 3.16 -13.27 3.90
C HIS A 189 2.37 -11.97 3.73
N VAL A 190 1.35 -11.98 2.90
CA VAL A 190 0.50 -10.83 2.63
C VAL A 190 -0.65 -10.77 3.62
N ILE A 191 -0.88 -9.59 4.20
CA ILE A 191 -1.90 -9.30 5.21
C ILE A 191 -2.75 -8.16 4.67
N CYS A 192 -3.95 -8.45 4.21
CA CYS A 192 -4.91 -7.45 3.76
C CYS A 192 -5.65 -6.87 4.96
N VAL A 193 -5.64 -5.54 5.10
CA VAL A 193 -6.35 -4.86 6.19
C VAL A 193 -7.72 -4.43 5.70
N GLU A 194 -8.76 -5.15 6.12
CA GLU A 194 -10.14 -5.02 5.64
C GLU A 194 -10.65 -3.58 5.70
N ASP A 195 -10.48 -2.93 6.84
CA ASP A 195 -10.94 -1.55 7.04
C ASP A 195 -10.03 -0.46 6.45
N GLY A 196 -8.90 -0.88 5.84
CA GLY A 196 -7.98 -0.04 5.05
C GLY A 196 -8.10 -0.27 3.53
N ILE A 197 -9.11 -1.01 3.07
CA ILE A 197 -9.35 -1.35 1.66
C ILE A 197 -10.79 -0.99 1.30
N ILE A 198 -11.00 -0.36 0.14
CA ILE A 198 -12.35 -0.04 -0.37
C ILE A 198 -12.45 -0.31 -1.88
N ASP A 199 -13.69 -0.46 -2.35
CA ASP A 199 -14.06 -0.51 -3.76
C ASP A 199 -15.32 0.32 -3.96
N ASP A 200 -15.56 0.80 -5.18
CA ASP A 200 -16.81 1.48 -5.57
C ASP A 200 -17.95 0.51 -5.91
N ASP A 201 -17.67 -0.80 -5.92
CA ASP A 201 -18.66 -1.87 -6.00
C ASP A 201 -18.68 -2.65 -4.67
N PRO A 202 -19.64 -2.40 -3.78
CA PRO A 202 -19.72 -3.05 -2.47
C PRO A 202 -19.90 -4.57 -2.52
N GLU A 203 -20.61 -5.09 -3.52
CA GLU A 203 -20.85 -6.55 -3.66
C GLU A 203 -19.55 -7.25 -4.06
N VAL A 204 -18.83 -6.68 -5.03
CA VAL A 204 -17.51 -7.17 -5.46
C VAL A 204 -16.52 -7.08 -4.31
N HIS A 205 -16.51 -5.96 -3.58
CA HIS A 205 -15.66 -5.78 -2.40
C HIS A 205 -15.90 -6.89 -1.38
N GLU A 206 -17.15 -7.08 -0.95
CA GLU A 206 -17.51 -8.07 0.06
C GLU A 206 -17.17 -9.48 -0.40
N PHE A 207 -17.47 -9.83 -1.65
CA PHE A 207 -17.16 -11.14 -2.20
C PHE A 207 -15.65 -11.44 -2.20
N ILE A 208 -14.84 -10.49 -2.65
CA ILE A 208 -13.38 -10.64 -2.71
C ILE A 208 -12.80 -10.74 -1.31
N MET A 209 -13.18 -9.82 -0.41
CA MET A 209 -12.66 -9.78 0.96
C MET A 209 -13.03 -11.03 1.78
N LYS A 210 -14.26 -11.54 1.63
CA LYS A 210 -14.75 -12.66 2.45
C LYS A 210 -14.57 -14.03 1.82
N ARG A 211 -14.51 -14.13 0.49
CA ARG A 211 -14.57 -15.43 -0.20
C ARG A 211 -13.32 -15.75 -1.00
N ILE A 212 -12.57 -14.77 -1.43
CA ILE A 212 -11.39 -14.95 -2.30
C ILE A 212 -10.10 -14.79 -1.52
N LEU A 213 -9.86 -13.61 -0.95
CA LEU A 213 -8.60 -13.29 -0.27
C LEU A 213 -8.25 -14.25 0.87
N PRO A 214 -9.18 -14.67 1.75
CA PRO A 214 -8.84 -15.58 2.86
C PRO A 214 -8.36 -16.97 2.45
N LYS A 215 -8.41 -17.28 1.16
CA LYS A 215 -7.91 -18.56 0.64
C LYS A 215 -6.40 -18.59 0.44
N PHE A 216 -5.73 -17.43 0.42
CA PHE A 216 -4.31 -17.34 0.12
C PHE A 216 -3.56 -16.20 0.84
N VAL A 217 -4.26 -15.33 1.57
CA VAL A 217 -3.67 -14.26 2.39
C VAL A 217 -4.45 -14.09 3.69
N ASP A 218 -3.85 -13.47 4.68
CA ASP A 218 -4.59 -13.06 5.89
C ASP A 218 -5.46 -11.83 5.60
N VAL A 219 -6.69 -11.86 6.10
CA VAL A 219 -7.60 -10.72 6.09
C VAL A 219 -7.91 -10.37 7.54
N VAL A 220 -7.46 -9.20 7.97
CA VAL A 220 -7.50 -8.73 9.36
C VAL A 220 -7.98 -7.28 9.44
N THR A 221 -8.19 -6.78 10.65
CA THR A 221 -8.50 -5.36 10.87
C THR A 221 -7.24 -4.54 11.18
N ALA A 222 -7.30 -3.22 11.02
CA ALA A 222 -6.22 -2.33 11.46
C ALA A 222 -5.92 -2.47 12.96
N LYS A 223 -6.93 -2.79 13.77
CA LYS A 223 -6.78 -3.05 15.20
C LYS A 223 -5.90 -4.27 15.48
N ASP A 224 -6.02 -5.32 14.69
CA ASP A 224 -5.20 -6.53 14.83
C ASP A 224 -3.73 -6.22 14.54
N VAL A 225 -3.47 -5.44 13.49
CA VAL A 225 -2.10 -4.99 13.14
C VAL A 225 -1.51 -4.11 14.25
N VAL A 226 -2.27 -3.17 14.79
CA VAL A 226 -1.80 -2.30 15.88
C VAL A 226 -1.52 -3.10 17.16
N ASN A 227 -2.25 -4.16 17.42
CA ASN A 227 -2.04 -5.03 18.59
C ASN A 227 -0.73 -5.84 18.54
N LEU A 228 -0.08 -5.99 17.38
CA LEU A 228 1.25 -6.62 17.26
C LEU A 228 2.31 -6.00 18.19
N ARG A 229 2.13 -4.73 18.57
CA ARG A 229 3.00 -4.06 19.55
C ARG A 229 2.90 -4.68 20.96
N LYS A 230 1.72 -5.17 21.33
CA LYS A 230 1.45 -5.65 22.71
C LYS A 230 2.02 -7.05 22.93
N GLU A 231 2.14 -7.87 21.91
CA GLU A 231 2.61 -9.25 22.03
C GLU A 231 4.11 -9.33 22.37
N LYS A 232 4.92 -8.32 22.03
CA LYS A 232 6.35 -8.23 22.41
C LYS A 232 6.60 -7.82 23.86
N SER A 233 5.61 -7.29 24.58
CA SER A 233 5.80 -6.86 25.98
C SER A 233 5.44 -7.94 27.00
N SER A 234 5.02 -9.13 26.57
CA SER A 234 4.53 -10.22 27.40
C SER A 234 5.39 -11.51 27.33
N GLY A 235 6.58 -11.44 26.69
CA GLY A 235 7.47 -12.57 26.51
C GLY A 235 8.85 -12.38 27.17
#